data_daf7cb6158e532d58cc03afff57f1654
#
_entry.id   daf7cb6158e532d58cc03afff57f1654
#
_cell.length_a   1.000
_cell.length_b   1.000
_cell.length_c   1.000
_cell.angle_alpha   90.00
_cell.angle_beta   90.00
_cell.angle_gamma   90.00
#
_symmetry.space_group_name_H-M   'P 1'
#
loop_
_entity.id
_entity.type
_entity.pdbx_description
1 polymer ?
#
loop_
_entity_poly.entity_id
_entity_poly.type
_entity_poly.pdbx_seq_one_letter_code
_entity_poly.pdbx_strand_id
1 'polypeptide(L)' 'MDFKVGDVVVLKSGGPKMTIEKIGPRNSTNAENVIHCVWFSNLQGDEQLKDGNFVPETLKNPS' A
#
# COMPACT_ATOMS: atom_id res chain seq x y z
N MET A 1 11.35 9.55 2.36
CA MET A 1 10.39 8.47 2.56
C MET A 1 11.07 7.15 2.52
N ASP A 2 10.88 6.37 3.54
CA ASP A 2 11.69 5.18 3.74
C ASP A 2 10.90 3.90 3.57
N PHE A 3 9.88 3.95 2.71
CA PHE A 3 9.14 2.74 2.39
C PHE A 3 9.91 1.90 1.40
N LYS A 4 9.80 0.59 1.54
CA LYS A 4 10.43 -0.34 0.61
C LYS A 4 9.56 -1.57 0.46
N VAL A 5 9.80 -2.31 -0.61
CA VAL A 5 9.07 -3.54 -0.87
C VAL A 5 9.20 -4.49 0.32
N GLY A 6 8.07 -5.02 0.74
CA GLY A 6 8.02 -5.89 1.91
C GLY A 6 7.61 -5.20 3.19
N ASP A 7 7.61 -3.87 3.21
CA ASP A 7 7.18 -3.14 4.40
C ASP A 7 5.68 -3.27 4.61
N VAL A 8 5.28 -3.26 5.87
CA VAL A 8 3.87 -3.23 6.23
C VAL A 8 3.49 -1.79 6.52
N VAL A 9 2.39 -1.34 5.93
CA VAL A 9 1.92 0.05 6.08
C VAL A 9 0.41 0.05 6.25
N VAL A 10 -0.10 1.18 6.73
CA VAL A 10 -1.53 1.44 6.79
C VAL A 10 -1.78 2.84 6.26
N LEU A 11 -3.02 3.08 5.86
CA LEU A 11 -3.42 4.44 5.51
C LEU A 11 -3.43 5.30 6.76
N LYS A 12 -3.06 6.56 6.60
CA LYS A 12 -3.06 7.48 7.74
C LYS A 12 -4.46 7.65 8.34
N SER A 13 -5.48 7.48 7.53
CA SER A 13 -6.86 7.59 7.99
C SER A 13 -7.37 6.31 8.64
N GLY A 14 -6.58 5.26 8.61
CA GLY A 14 -6.98 3.97 9.16
C GLY A 14 -7.22 2.97 8.08
N GLY A 15 -7.44 1.72 8.46
CA GLY A 15 -7.70 0.66 7.51
C GLY A 15 -6.86 -0.57 7.80
N PRO A 16 -6.90 -1.55 6.91
CA PRO A 16 -6.15 -2.78 7.12
C PRO A 16 -4.66 -2.57 6.96
N LYS A 17 -3.90 -3.44 7.57
CA LYS A 17 -2.47 -3.50 7.31
C LYS A 17 -2.23 -4.03 5.91
N MET A 18 -1.32 -3.38 5.20
CA MET A 18 -1.02 -3.75 3.83
C MET A 18 0.47 -3.98 3.69
N THR A 19 0.84 -4.81 2.72
CA THR A 19 2.24 -5.07 2.42
C THR A 19 2.59 -4.41 1.11
N ILE A 20 3.70 -3.70 1.09
CA ILE A 20 4.17 -3.06 -0.14
C ILE A 20 4.70 -4.13 -1.07
N GLU A 21 4.10 -4.24 -2.24
CA GLU A 21 4.51 -5.20 -3.24
C GLU A 21 5.45 -4.60 -4.26
N LYS A 22 5.24 -3.32 -4.59
CA LYS A 22 5.99 -2.69 -5.65
C LYS A 22 5.99 -1.19 -5.45
N ILE A 23 7.10 -0.57 -5.77
CA ILE A 23 7.23 0.88 -5.74
C ILE A 23 7.76 1.31 -7.10
N GLY A 24 7.08 2.27 -7.71
CA GLY A 24 7.52 2.73 -9.00
C GLY A 24 6.89 4.05 -9.37
N PRO A 25 7.31 4.63 -10.50
CA PRO A 25 6.73 5.88 -10.96
C PRO A 25 5.29 5.67 -11.37
N ARG A 26 4.49 6.69 -11.12
CA ARG A 26 3.07 6.63 -11.44
C ARG A 26 2.86 6.52 -12.93
N ASN A 27 3.64 7.24 -13.67
CA ASN A 27 3.69 7.06 -15.10
C ASN A 27 5.01 7.65 -15.58
N SER A 28 5.26 7.56 -16.86
CA SER A 28 6.57 7.82 -17.40
C SER A 28 6.97 9.29 -17.35
N THR A 29 6.05 10.18 -17.12
CA THR A 29 6.35 11.60 -17.18
C THR A 29 6.41 12.27 -15.84
N ASN A 30 6.15 11.57 -14.77
CA ASN A 30 6.03 12.20 -13.49
C ASN A 30 7.00 11.60 -12.49
N ALA A 31 7.53 12.46 -11.65
CA ALA A 31 8.52 12.03 -10.67
C ALA A 31 7.90 11.38 -9.45
N GLU A 32 6.60 11.46 -9.29
CA GLU A 32 5.98 10.92 -8.09
C GLU A 32 5.92 9.41 -8.14
N ASN A 33 6.29 8.80 -7.05
CA ASN A 33 6.21 7.36 -6.92
C ASN A 33 4.82 6.94 -6.48
N VAL A 34 4.44 5.76 -6.94
CA VAL A 34 3.22 5.10 -6.51
C VAL A 34 3.62 3.84 -5.80
N ILE A 35 2.99 3.60 -4.66
CA ILE A 35 3.27 2.43 -3.84
C ILE A 35 2.12 1.46 -4.02
N HIS A 36 2.43 0.30 -4.60
CA HIS A 36 1.44 -0.74 -4.82
C HIS A 36 1.42 -1.65 -3.61
N CYS A 37 0.30 -1.70 -2.94
CA CYS A 37 0.14 -2.49 -1.73
C CYS A 37 -0.88 -3.59 -1.92
N VAL A 38 -0.70 -4.67 -1.21
CA VAL A 38 -1.64 -5.79 -1.20
C VAL A 38 -2.03 -6.09 0.23
N TRP A 39 -3.24 -6.59 0.39
CA TRP A 39 -3.74 -6.97 1.71
C TRP A 39 -4.83 -8.01 1.55
N PHE A 40 -5.06 -8.75 2.63
CA PHE A 40 -6.16 -9.69 2.66
C PHE A 40 -7.40 -9.03 3.25
N SER A 41 -8.51 -9.21 2.57
CA SER A 41 -9.81 -8.80 3.04
C SER A 41 -10.57 -10.05 3.46
N ASN A 42 -11.07 -10.05 4.68
CA ASN A 42 -11.77 -11.21 5.21
C ASN A 42 -13.19 -10.80 5.57
N LEU A 43 -14.03 -10.70 4.55
CA LEU A 43 -15.41 -10.33 4.74
C LEU A 43 -16.26 -11.58 4.65
N GLN A 44 -17.09 -11.80 5.68
CA GLN A 44 -18.04 -12.91 5.68
C GLN A 44 -17.38 -14.27 5.51
N GLY A 45 -16.18 -14.40 6.05
CA GLY A 45 -15.51 -15.69 5.99
C GLY A 45 -14.72 -15.97 4.72
N ASP A 46 -14.81 -15.11 3.72
CA ASP A 46 -14.05 -15.28 2.49
C ASP A 46 -12.80 -14.43 2.51
N GLU A 47 -11.66 -15.07 2.43
CA GLU A 47 -10.39 -14.35 2.33
C GLU A 47 -10.12 -14.03 0.89
N GLN A 48 -9.94 -12.75 0.60
CA GLN A 48 -9.62 -12.30 -0.75
C GLN A 48 -8.40 -11.41 -0.71
N LEU A 49 -7.51 -11.62 -1.64
CA LEU A 49 -6.37 -10.75 -1.79
C LEU A 49 -6.80 -9.52 -2.58
N LYS A 50 -6.61 -8.38 -2.00
CA LYS A 50 -6.93 -7.10 -2.61
C LYS A 50 -5.66 -6.32 -2.82
N ASP A 51 -5.71 -5.37 -3.74
CA ASP A 51 -4.56 -4.52 -4.00
C ASP A 51 -5.00 -3.14 -4.41
N GLY A 52 -4.06 -2.22 -4.35
CA GLY A 52 -4.32 -0.85 -4.76
C GLY A 52 -3.04 -0.06 -4.82
N ASN A 53 -3.11 1.07 -5.50
CA ASN A 53 -1.99 2.00 -5.61
C ASN A 53 -2.23 3.20 -4.71
N PHE A 54 -1.19 3.61 -4.00
CA PHE A 54 -1.28 4.70 -3.04
C PHE A 54 -0.11 5.63 -3.22
N VAL A 55 -0.31 6.90 -2.88
CA VAL A 55 0.80 7.83 -2.83
C VAL A 55 1.43 7.76 -1.45
N PRO A 56 2.75 7.97 -1.36
CA PRO A 56 3.45 7.79 -0.09
C PRO A 56 2.91 8.65 1.04
N GLU A 57 2.43 9.84 0.72
CA GLU A 57 1.95 10.74 1.76
C GLU A 57 0.73 10.23 2.50
N THR A 58 0.03 9.25 1.94
CA THR A 58 -1.17 8.72 2.57
C THR A 58 -0.89 7.50 3.44
N LEU A 59 0.35 7.06 3.49
CA LEU A 59 0.73 5.83 4.19
C LEU A 59 1.57 6.15 5.40
N LYS A 60 1.52 5.26 6.39
CA LYS A 60 2.36 5.35 7.57
C LYS A 60 2.66 3.94 8.06
N ASN A 61 3.65 3.85 8.94
CA ASN A 61 3.93 2.60 9.63
C ASN A 61 2.79 2.26 10.57
N PRO A 62 2.50 0.97 10.78
CA PRO A 62 1.33 0.56 11.55
C PRO A 62 1.48 0.70 13.06
N SER A 63 2.61 1.07 13.55
CA SER A 63 2.81 1.20 15.00
C SER A 63 2.30 2.52 15.57
#